data_57bb10e993328644edb9d1d928d5277b
#
_entry.id   57bb10e993328644edb9d1d928d5277b
#
_cell.length_a   1.000
_cell.length_b   1.000
_cell.length_c   1.000
_cell.angle_alpha   90.00
_cell.angle_beta   90.00
_cell.angle_gamma   90.00
#
_symmetry.space_group_name_H-M   'P 1'
#
loop_
_entity.id
_entity.type
_entity.pdbx_description
1 polymer ?
#
loop_
_entity_poly.entity_id
_entity_poly.type
_entity_poly.pdbx_seq_one_letter_code
_entity_poly.pdbx_strand_id
1 'polypeptide(L)'
;MIYSILDTDLYKFSMSNAYFQLYRDAEGTFTFNDRNNEVYDKKFLETLQMEFARLCQIKMTMEEYMYISSIRYLSTNYTEWLKGFQFELDKIKVWLDDDGHLHIEVTDKMYKVTLYEVPILAIVAECRNKYLGVNIDMKKVIDILDKKIDFANEHQLYFSEFGTRRRASAASHEAIVKRLKERCPIYCVGTSNVYFAMKYNMMPSGTCAHEWIMFHAGIGGFKTANLTALNDWIKVYQGDLGISLIDTYTTASYLHTLTLKQAKLLDGFRQDSGDEFKIGNMIIDKLREMRIDPTSKTIVFSNALNFEKYAEIARYFKGRIKVAAGIGTNITCDLGVEGYKPANIVMKLSKCRYSPRDFWEYVIKISDDLGKHMGHKDLFEIAAKELHFKELGV
;
A
#
# COMPACT_ATOMS: atom_id res chain seq x y z
N MET A 1 -18.88 3.96 -6.44
CA MET A 1 -17.40 3.93 -6.56
C MET A 1 -16.75 2.99 -5.55
N ILE A 2 -17.20 2.99 -4.31
CA ILE A 2 -16.80 2.01 -3.28
C ILE A 2 -17.97 1.10 -2.98
N TYR A 3 -17.75 -0.22 -3.00
CA TYR A 3 -18.84 -1.20 -2.83
C TYR A 3 -19.08 -1.59 -1.37
N SER A 4 -18.03 -1.55 -0.54
CA SER A 4 -18.03 -2.16 0.77
C SER A 4 -16.96 -1.53 1.67
N ILE A 5 -17.07 -1.74 2.98
CA ILE A 5 -15.97 -1.48 3.93
C ILE A 5 -14.72 -2.30 3.55
N LEU A 6 -14.91 -3.49 2.98
CA LEU A 6 -13.82 -4.36 2.52
C LEU A 6 -13.23 -3.96 1.16
N ASP A 7 -13.81 -2.98 0.44
CA ASP A 7 -13.29 -2.51 -0.86
C ASP A 7 -12.06 -1.61 -0.66
N THR A 8 -11.05 -2.20 -0.07
CA THR A 8 -9.75 -1.60 0.23
C THR A 8 -8.67 -2.67 0.29
N ASP A 9 -7.42 -2.27 0.41
CA ASP A 9 -6.27 -3.17 0.43
C ASP A 9 -6.09 -3.84 1.80
N LEU A 10 -5.70 -5.12 1.81
CA LEU A 10 -5.49 -5.91 3.03
C LEU A 10 -4.55 -5.26 4.03
N TYR A 11 -3.49 -4.60 3.56
CA TYR A 11 -2.52 -3.96 4.46
C TYR A 11 -3.14 -2.85 5.32
N LYS A 12 -4.30 -2.31 4.94
CA LYS A 12 -5.03 -1.35 5.76
C LYS A 12 -5.68 -2.02 6.97
N PHE A 13 -6.25 -3.20 6.78
CA PHE A 13 -6.80 -3.98 7.89
C PHE A 13 -5.71 -4.54 8.81
N SER A 14 -4.61 -5.02 8.25
CA SER A 14 -3.49 -5.50 9.07
C SER A 14 -2.88 -4.37 9.91
N MET A 15 -2.58 -3.20 9.33
CA MET A 15 -2.08 -2.08 10.12
C MET A 15 -3.11 -1.58 11.12
N SER A 16 -4.39 -1.45 10.73
CA SER A 16 -5.49 -1.07 11.63
C SER A 16 -5.58 -2.03 12.83
N ASN A 17 -5.50 -3.35 12.62
CA ASN A 17 -5.47 -4.35 13.69
C ASN A 17 -4.23 -4.19 14.60
N ALA A 18 -3.07 -3.92 14.04
CA ALA A 18 -1.85 -3.72 14.81
C ALA A 18 -1.92 -2.44 15.67
N TYR A 19 -2.39 -1.32 15.11
CA TYR A 19 -2.66 -0.10 15.86
C TYR A 19 -3.72 -0.31 16.95
N PHE A 20 -4.80 -1.02 16.63
CA PHE A 20 -5.87 -1.32 17.59
C PHE A 20 -5.37 -2.12 18.80
N GLN A 21 -4.42 -3.03 18.59
CA GLN A 21 -3.87 -3.85 19.67
C GLN A 21 -2.81 -3.12 20.48
N LEU A 22 -1.92 -2.34 19.85
CA LEU A 22 -0.73 -1.79 20.50
C LEU A 22 -0.83 -0.28 20.81
N TYR A 23 -1.60 0.48 20.01
CA TYR A 23 -1.57 1.94 19.97
C TYR A 23 -2.97 2.56 19.94
N ARG A 24 -3.85 2.10 20.82
CA ARG A 24 -5.30 2.43 20.79
C ARG A 24 -5.59 3.92 20.93
N ASP A 25 -4.75 4.63 21.66
CA ASP A 25 -4.90 6.07 21.92
C ASP A 25 -4.15 6.94 20.92
N ALA A 26 -3.29 6.34 20.08
CA ALA A 26 -2.53 7.08 19.09
C ALA A 26 -3.45 7.70 18.03
N GLU A 27 -3.06 8.89 17.58
CA GLU A 27 -3.78 9.66 16.57
C GLU A 27 -2.84 9.99 15.41
N GLY A 28 -3.42 10.13 14.21
CA GLY A 28 -2.69 10.50 13.01
C GLY A 28 -3.49 11.40 12.10
N THR A 29 -2.78 12.19 11.31
CA THR A 29 -3.34 12.99 10.23
C THR A 29 -2.79 12.48 8.91
N PHE A 30 -3.68 12.16 7.98
CA PHE A 30 -3.35 11.81 6.61
C PHE A 30 -3.64 12.99 5.69
N THR A 31 -2.69 13.31 4.82
CA THR A 31 -2.80 14.42 3.87
C THR A 31 -2.67 13.90 2.44
N PHE A 32 -3.59 14.34 1.59
CA PHE A 32 -3.59 14.08 0.16
C PHE A 32 -2.50 14.88 -0.56
N ASN A 33 -1.93 14.30 -1.59
CA ASN A 33 -0.99 14.98 -2.48
C ASN A 33 -1.21 14.50 -3.92
N ASP A 34 -1.52 15.45 -4.81
CA ASP A 34 -1.50 15.24 -6.26
C ASP A 34 -0.15 15.67 -6.80
N ARG A 35 0.65 14.71 -7.28
CA ARG A 35 1.98 14.97 -7.83
C ARG A 35 1.96 15.60 -9.21
N ASN A 36 0.80 15.63 -9.86
CA ASN A 36 0.62 16.30 -11.16
C ASN A 36 0.15 17.74 -11.01
N ASN A 37 -0.22 18.17 -9.79
CA ASN A 37 -0.79 19.49 -9.50
C ASN A 37 -1.97 19.81 -10.43
N GLU A 38 -2.90 18.85 -10.60
CA GLU A 38 -4.07 19.04 -11.44
C GLU A 38 -5.01 20.11 -10.83
N VAL A 39 -5.64 20.89 -11.71
CA VAL A 39 -6.56 21.98 -11.31
C VAL A 39 -7.99 21.52 -11.54
N TYR A 40 -8.85 21.78 -10.57
CA TYR A 40 -10.25 21.38 -10.57
C TYR A 40 -11.17 22.58 -10.30
N ASP A 41 -12.42 22.46 -10.72
CA ASP A 41 -13.45 23.44 -10.47
C ASP A 41 -14.36 23.04 -9.29
N LYS A 42 -15.26 23.98 -8.93
CA LYS A 42 -16.23 23.77 -7.85
C LYS A 42 -17.13 22.56 -8.08
N LYS A 43 -17.49 22.27 -9.35
CA LYS A 43 -18.35 21.13 -9.69
C LYS A 43 -17.65 19.79 -9.38
N PHE A 44 -16.33 19.71 -9.61
CA PHE A 44 -15.55 18.55 -9.20
C PHE A 44 -15.56 18.38 -7.69
N LEU A 45 -15.34 19.47 -6.92
CA LEU A 45 -15.38 19.44 -5.46
C LEU A 45 -16.75 18.96 -4.93
N GLU A 46 -17.84 19.50 -5.46
CA GLU A 46 -19.21 19.09 -5.11
C GLU A 46 -19.44 17.59 -5.39
N THR A 47 -18.89 17.09 -6.52
CA THR A 47 -18.97 15.66 -6.86
C THR A 47 -18.21 14.81 -5.84
N LEU A 48 -17.01 15.22 -5.42
CA LEU A 48 -16.25 14.51 -4.39
C LEU A 48 -16.97 14.51 -3.04
N GLN A 49 -17.52 15.64 -2.62
CA GLN A 49 -18.27 15.74 -1.36
C GLN A 49 -19.48 14.81 -1.35
N MET A 50 -20.20 14.69 -2.47
CA MET A 50 -21.31 13.74 -2.60
C MET A 50 -20.82 12.29 -2.49
N GLU A 51 -19.70 11.93 -3.12
CA GLU A 51 -19.17 10.57 -3.07
C GLU A 51 -18.61 10.23 -1.68
N PHE A 52 -18.00 11.19 -0.97
CA PHE A 52 -17.59 10.99 0.42
C PHE A 52 -18.81 10.84 1.36
N ALA A 53 -19.88 11.58 1.13
CA ALA A 53 -21.13 11.38 1.87
C ALA A 53 -21.72 9.97 1.63
N ARG A 54 -21.63 9.43 0.39
CA ARG A 54 -22.03 8.05 0.08
C ARG A 54 -21.11 7.03 0.74
N LEU A 55 -19.80 7.25 0.74
CA LEU A 55 -18.84 6.39 1.45
C LEU A 55 -19.23 6.23 2.93
N CYS A 56 -19.63 7.32 3.58
CA CYS A 56 -20.03 7.32 4.99
C CYS A 56 -21.36 6.61 5.27
N GLN A 57 -22.14 6.22 4.25
CA GLN A 57 -23.35 5.42 4.42
C GLN A 57 -23.09 3.91 4.33
N ILE A 58 -21.90 3.51 3.90
CA ILE A 58 -21.55 2.09 3.73
C ILE A 58 -21.43 1.44 5.11
N LYS A 59 -22.04 0.27 5.25
CA LYS A 59 -21.99 -0.57 6.45
C LYS A 59 -21.52 -1.96 6.06
N MET A 60 -20.77 -2.58 6.94
CA MET A 60 -20.35 -3.98 6.77
C MET A 60 -21.57 -4.91 6.83
N THR A 61 -21.70 -5.80 5.87
CA THR A 61 -22.72 -6.86 5.86
C THR A 61 -22.28 -8.03 6.77
N MET A 62 -23.21 -8.92 7.10
CA MET A 62 -22.87 -10.11 7.88
C MET A 62 -21.93 -11.06 7.12
N GLU A 63 -22.09 -11.18 5.80
CA GLU A 63 -21.19 -11.97 4.95
C GLU A 63 -19.76 -11.44 4.98
N GLU A 64 -19.61 -10.14 4.82
CA GLU A 64 -18.32 -9.45 4.90
C GLU A 64 -17.66 -9.62 6.27
N TYR A 65 -18.45 -9.48 7.34
CA TYR A 65 -17.97 -9.72 8.70
C TYR A 65 -17.50 -11.16 8.91
N MET A 66 -18.28 -12.15 8.45
CA MET A 66 -17.87 -13.56 8.55
C MET A 66 -16.57 -13.83 7.76
N TYR A 67 -16.44 -13.23 6.59
CA TYR A 67 -15.22 -13.36 5.80
C TYR A 67 -14.00 -12.75 6.50
N ILE A 68 -14.08 -11.47 6.90
CA ILE A 68 -12.93 -10.80 7.53
C ILE A 68 -12.54 -11.44 8.87
N SER A 69 -13.51 -11.97 9.62
CA SER A 69 -13.30 -12.69 10.87
C SER A 69 -12.68 -14.07 10.67
N SER A 70 -12.79 -14.67 9.48
CA SER A 70 -12.14 -15.92 9.13
C SER A 70 -10.64 -15.76 8.83
N ILE A 71 -10.15 -14.55 8.66
CA ILE A 71 -8.74 -14.26 8.44
C ILE A 71 -7.98 -14.45 9.77
N ARG A 72 -7.29 -15.57 9.92
CA ARG A 72 -6.72 -16.10 11.17
C ARG A 72 -5.81 -15.12 11.94
N TYR A 73 -5.13 -14.21 11.26
CA TYR A 73 -4.20 -13.27 11.87
C TYR A 73 -4.83 -11.93 12.28
N LEU A 74 -6.12 -11.71 11.99
CA LEU A 74 -6.87 -10.58 12.53
C LEU A 74 -7.50 -10.97 13.86
N SER A 75 -7.29 -10.18 14.91
CA SER A 75 -7.82 -10.51 16.24
C SER A 75 -9.34 -10.39 16.29
N THR A 76 -9.99 -11.28 17.05
CA THR A 76 -11.45 -11.26 17.22
C THR A 76 -11.94 -9.91 17.76
N ASN A 77 -11.25 -9.31 18.73
CA ASN A 77 -11.62 -8.00 19.27
C ASN A 77 -11.58 -6.90 18.20
N TYR A 78 -10.64 -6.99 17.27
CA TYR A 78 -10.55 -6.05 16.16
C TYR A 78 -11.69 -6.25 15.16
N THR A 79 -11.98 -7.48 14.76
CA THR A 79 -13.03 -7.76 13.78
C THR A 79 -14.42 -7.47 14.34
N GLU A 80 -14.67 -7.67 15.63
CA GLU A 80 -15.88 -7.23 16.32
C GLU A 80 -16.03 -5.70 16.31
N TRP A 81 -14.94 -4.96 16.57
CA TRP A 81 -14.95 -3.51 16.46
C TRP A 81 -15.21 -3.09 15.01
N LEU A 82 -14.52 -3.72 14.03
CA LEU A 82 -14.62 -3.38 12.61
C LEU A 82 -16.04 -3.57 12.06
N LYS A 83 -16.79 -4.54 12.57
CA LYS A 83 -18.21 -4.78 12.24
C LYS A 83 -19.08 -3.53 12.43
N GLY A 84 -18.78 -2.73 13.46
CA GLY A 84 -19.48 -1.48 13.75
C GLY A 84 -18.83 -0.23 13.14
N PHE A 85 -17.72 -0.37 12.43
CA PHE A 85 -17.02 0.78 11.84
C PHE A 85 -17.81 1.39 10.70
N GLN A 86 -17.85 2.72 10.68
CA GLN A 86 -18.31 3.55 9.57
C GLN A 86 -17.34 4.71 9.37
N PHE A 87 -17.21 5.14 8.13
CA PHE A 87 -16.52 6.40 7.82
C PHE A 87 -17.36 7.57 8.34
N GLU A 88 -16.71 8.59 8.88
CA GLU A 88 -17.34 9.79 9.46
C GLU A 88 -17.03 10.99 8.58
N LEU A 89 -18.06 11.66 8.05
CA LEU A 89 -17.90 12.75 7.08
C LEU A 89 -17.20 13.97 7.67
N ASP A 90 -17.44 14.28 8.95
CA ASP A 90 -16.80 15.38 9.69
C ASP A 90 -15.29 15.19 9.87
N LYS A 91 -14.77 13.97 9.71
CA LYS A 91 -13.34 13.68 9.70
C LYS A 91 -12.65 13.98 8.38
N ILE A 92 -13.41 14.05 7.27
CA ILE A 92 -12.88 14.27 5.91
C ILE A 92 -12.98 15.76 5.58
N LYS A 93 -11.86 16.48 5.73
CA LYS A 93 -11.76 17.86 5.24
C LYS A 93 -11.36 17.84 3.78
N VAL A 94 -12.15 18.45 2.90
CA VAL A 94 -11.86 18.54 1.47
C VAL A 94 -12.16 19.95 0.96
N TRP A 95 -11.19 20.53 0.23
CA TRP A 95 -11.32 21.89 -0.34
C TRP A 95 -10.42 22.05 -1.57
N LEU A 96 -10.70 23.09 -2.34
CA LEU A 96 -9.77 23.59 -3.36
C LEU A 96 -9.13 24.86 -2.81
N ASP A 97 -7.84 25.05 -3.10
CA ASP A 97 -7.16 26.33 -2.83
C ASP A 97 -7.52 27.38 -3.90
N ASP A 98 -6.95 28.57 -3.78
CA ASP A 98 -7.23 29.71 -4.68
C ASP A 98 -6.80 29.42 -6.14
N ASP A 99 -5.84 28.51 -6.34
CA ASP A 99 -5.36 28.07 -7.65
C ASP A 99 -6.14 26.86 -8.21
N GLY A 100 -7.10 26.31 -7.43
CA GLY A 100 -7.93 25.17 -7.80
C GLY A 100 -7.30 23.82 -7.56
N HIS A 101 -6.24 23.72 -6.77
CA HIS A 101 -5.64 22.42 -6.39
C HIS A 101 -6.43 21.76 -5.27
N LEU A 102 -6.58 20.45 -5.38
CA LEU A 102 -7.34 19.65 -4.42
C LEU A 102 -6.52 19.34 -3.16
N HIS A 103 -7.13 19.62 -2.02
CA HIS A 103 -6.63 19.26 -0.70
C HIS A 103 -7.62 18.35 0.03
N ILE A 104 -7.10 17.29 0.66
CA ILE A 104 -7.86 16.41 1.54
C ILE A 104 -7.04 16.11 2.77
N GLU A 105 -7.64 16.23 3.94
CA GLU A 105 -7.05 15.91 5.23
C GLU A 105 -8.03 15.08 6.06
N VAL A 106 -7.53 14.02 6.69
CA VAL A 106 -8.30 13.20 7.64
C VAL A 106 -7.49 13.02 8.91
N THR A 107 -8.11 13.29 10.06
CA THR A 107 -7.50 13.13 11.39
C THR A 107 -8.40 12.30 12.28
N ASP A 108 -7.88 11.20 12.82
CA ASP A 108 -8.57 10.33 13.80
C ASP A 108 -7.55 9.45 14.53
N LYS A 109 -8.03 8.54 15.38
CA LYS A 109 -7.23 7.45 15.94
C LYS A 109 -6.54 6.65 14.85
N MET A 110 -5.27 6.26 15.05
CA MET A 110 -4.46 5.58 14.02
C MET A 110 -5.16 4.36 13.43
N TYR A 111 -5.79 3.52 14.28
CA TYR A 111 -6.49 2.32 13.81
C TYR A 111 -7.74 2.61 12.98
N LYS A 112 -8.30 3.83 13.05
CA LYS A 112 -9.42 4.28 12.21
C LYS A 112 -8.93 4.99 10.97
N VAL A 113 -8.06 6.00 11.14
CA VAL A 113 -7.66 6.90 10.05
C VAL A 113 -6.93 6.16 8.91
N THR A 114 -6.19 5.10 9.22
CA THR A 114 -5.53 4.28 8.21
C THR A 114 -6.51 3.69 7.18
N LEU A 115 -7.76 3.42 7.56
CA LEU A 115 -8.79 2.85 6.67
C LEU A 115 -9.30 3.84 5.61
N TYR A 116 -9.12 5.15 5.79
CA TYR A 116 -9.62 6.19 4.88
C TYR A 116 -8.78 6.31 3.60
N GLU A 117 -7.48 6.04 3.62
CA GLU A 117 -6.55 6.32 2.51
C GLU A 117 -7.03 5.74 1.18
N VAL A 118 -7.23 4.44 1.12
CA VAL A 118 -7.48 3.74 -0.15
C VAL A 118 -8.85 4.05 -0.73
N PRO A 119 -9.96 4.05 0.06
CA PRO A 119 -11.27 4.47 -0.44
C PRO A 119 -11.29 5.91 -0.97
N ILE A 120 -10.67 6.86 -0.25
CA ILE A 120 -10.57 8.26 -0.70
C ILE A 120 -9.82 8.34 -2.03
N LEU A 121 -8.64 7.70 -2.14
CA LEU A 121 -7.86 7.74 -3.38
C LEU A 121 -8.58 7.08 -4.55
N ALA A 122 -9.27 5.96 -4.34
CA ALA A 122 -10.06 5.31 -5.37
C ALA A 122 -11.24 6.17 -5.85
N ILE A 123 -11.91 6.88 -4.93
CA ILE A 123 -12.97 7.85 -5.27
C ILE A 123 -12.39 9.01 -6.09
N VAL A 124 -11.30 9.62 -5.62
CA VAL A 124 -10.66 10.74 -6.35
C VAL A 124 -10.23 10.30 -7.75
N ALA A 125 -9.59 9.12 -7.89
CA ALA A 125 -9.16 8.61 -9.19
C ALA A 125 -10.34 8.40 -10.15
N GLU A 126 -11.44 7.80 -9.68
CA GLU A 126 -12.62 7.57 -10.52
C GLU A 126 -13.37 8.87 -10.84
N CYS A 127 -13.50 9.81 -9.89
CA CYS A 127 -14.07 11.15 -10.14
C CYS A 127 -13.24 11.93 -11.15
N ARG A 128 -11.93 11.90 -11.04
CA ARG A 128 -11.00 12.52 -11.99
C ARG A 128 -11.21 11.98 -13.41
N ASN A 129 -11.27 10.67 -13.56
CA ASN A 129 -11.47 10.06 -14.88
C ASN A 129 -12.83 10.49 -15.49
N LYS A 130 -13.87 10.56 -14.70
CA LYS A 130 -15.18 11.08 -15.14
C LYS A 130 -15.12 12.56 -15.51
N TYR A 131 -14.44 13.37 -14.70
CA TYR A 131 -14.26 14.81 -14.93
C TYR A 131 -13.48 15.09 -16.24
N LEU A 132 -12.46 14.28 -16.52
CA LEU A 132 -11.69 14.37 -17.75
C LEU A 132 -12.37 13.72 -18.97
N GLY A 133 -13.58 13.17 -18.81
CA GLY A 133 -14.31 12.50 -19.89
C GLY A 133 -13.63 11.23 -20.40
N VAL A 134 -12.85 10.54 -19.58
CA VAL A 134 -12.18 9.29 -19.96
C VAL A 134 -13.20 8.21 -20.27
N ASN A 135 -13.25 7.79 -21.53
CA ASN A 135 -14.09 6.67 -21.98
C ASN A 135 -13.36 5.34 -21.75
N ILE A 136 -13.91 4.49 -20.88
CA ILE A 136 -13.38 3.17 -20.57
C ILE A 136 -14.06 2.14 -21.47
N ASP A 137 -13.41 1.75 -22.56
CA ASP A 137 -13.83 0.63 -23.42
C ASP A 137 -13.41 -0.69 -22.77
N MET A 138 -14.37 -1.34 -22.09
CA MET A 138 -14.12 -2.60 -21.36
C MET A 138 -13.64 -3.73 -22.26
N LYS A 139 -14.06 -3.78 -23.55
CA LYS A 139 -13.56 -4.79 -24.49
C LYS A 139 -12.06 -4.60 -24.70
N LYS A 140 -11.64 -3.38 -24.99
CA LYS A 140 -10.23 -3.04 -25.20
C LYS A 140 -9.39 -3.28 -23.96
N VAL A 141 -9.90 -2.92 -22.77
CA VAL A 141 -9.22 -3.20 -21.49
C VAL A 141 -9.00 -4.68 -21.28
N ILE A 142 -10.00 -5.52 -21.55
CA ILE A 142 -9.88 -6.97 -21.40
C ILE A 142 -8.95 -7.58 -22.46
N ASP A 143 -8.99 -7.11 -23.69
CA ASP A 143 -8.08 -7.57 -24.75
C ASP A 143 -6.60 -7.27 -24.42
N ILE A 144 -6.33 -6.11 -23.79
CA ILE A 144 -4.99 -5.75 -23.29
C ILE A 144 -4.59 -6.65 -22.11
N LEU A 145 -5.51 -6.83 -21.16
CA LEU A 145 -5.27 -7.67 -20.00
C LEU A 145 -4.98 -9.12 -20.40
N ASP A 146 -5.72 -9.67 -21.37
CA ASP A 146 -5.53 -11.03 -21.86
C ASP A 146 -4.11 -11.26 -22.40
N LYS A 147 -3.55 -10.31 -23.14
CA LYS A 147 -2.15 -10.38 -23.61
C LYS A 147 -1.16 -10.43 -22.44
N LYS A 148 -1.41 -9.64 -21.38
CA LYS A 148 -0.58 -9.66 -20.17
C LYS A 148 -0.71 -10.98 -19.40
N ILE A 149 -1.92 -11.55 -19.35
CA ILE A 149 -2.17 -12.86 -18.75
C ILE A 149 -1.44 -13.96 -19.52
N ASP A 150 -1.53 -13.95 -20.84
CA ASP A 150 -0.85 -14.93 -21.69
C ASP A 150 0.67 -14.86 -21.49
N PHE A 151 1.23 -13.65 -21.45
CA PHE A 151 2.65 -13.44 -21.15
C PHE A 151 3.04 -13.95 -19.73
N ALA A 152 2.23 -13.65 -18.72
CA ALA A 152 2.49 -14.12 -17.37
C ALA A 152 2.43 -15.65 -17.25
N ASN A 153 1.49 -16.30 -17.93
CA ASN A 153 1.35 -17.76 -17.97
C ASN A 153 2.54 -18.42 -18.72
N GLU A 154 2.95 -17.87 -19.86
CA GLU A 154 4.08 -18.36 -20.65
C GLU A 154 5.40 -18.31 -19.85
N HIS A 155 5.62 -17.19 -19.13
CA HIS A 155 6.85 -16.96 -18.38
C HIS A 155 6.78 -17.44 -16.94
N GLN A 156 5.66 -18.05 -16.50
CA GLN A 156 5.43 -18.58 -15.15
C GLN A 156 5.66 -17.55 -14.04
N LEU A 157 5.09 -16.34 -14.20
CA LEU A 157 5.30 -15.19 -13.34
C LEU A 157 4.27 -15.15 -12.20
N TYR A 158 4.70 -15.38 -10.97
CA TYR A 158 3.86 -15.26 -9.77
C TYR A 158 3.69 -13.81 -9.35
N PHE A 159 2.46 -13.31 -9.35
CA PHE A 159 2.15 -11.92 -8.97
C PHE A 159 0.84 -11.80 -8.20
N SER A 160 0.68 -10.68 -7.49
CA SER A 160 -0.59 -10.24 -6.92
C SER A 160 -1.02 -8.93 -7.58
N GLU A 161 -2.32 -8.76 -7.74
CA GLU A 161 -2.92 -7.52 -8.22
C GLU A 161 -2.98 -6.49 -7.08
N PHE A 162 -2.40 -5.29 -7.29
CA PHE A 162 -2.25 -4.20 -6.30
C PHE A 162 -2.80 -2.85 -6.80
N GLY A 163 -3.88 -2.88 -7.58
CA GLY A 163 -4.35 -1.69 -8.31
C GLY A 163 -5.50 -0.91 -7.67
N THR A 164 -6.02 -1.28 -6.50
CA THR A 164 -7.21 -0.66 -5.89
C THR A 164 -7.12 0.86 -5.80
N ARG A 165 -6.02 1.37 -5.25
CA ARG A 165 -5.82 2.77 -4.86
C ARG A 165 -5.99 3.78 -5.99
N ARG A 166 -5.58 3.43 -7.20
CA ARG A 166 -5.59 4.31 -8.39
C ARG A 166 -6.36 3.70 -9.56
N ARG A 167 -7.25 2.76 -9.28
CA ARG A 167 -8.07 2.10 -10.31
C ARG A 167 -8.83 3.11 -11.17
N ALA A 168 -9.01 2.79 -12.45
CA ALA A 168 -9.71 3.68 -13.36
C ALA A 168 -11.19 3.86 -12.99
N SER A 169 -11.83 2.77 -12.56
CA SER A 169 -13.16 2.76 -11.93
C SER A 169 -13.35 1.48 -11.11
N ALA A 170 -14.32 1.46 -10.21
CA ALA A 170 -14.67 0.25 -9.45
C ALA A 170 -15.12 -0.88 -10.39
N ALA A 171 -15.93 -0.57 -11.39
CA ALA A 171 -16.45 -1.55 -12.36
C ALA A 171 -15.35 -2.16 -13.25
N SER A 172 -14.39 -1.34 -13.73
CA SER A 172 -13.28 -1.85 -14.51
C SER A 172 -12.34 -2.73 -13.69
N HIS A 173 -12.06 -2.34 -12.44
CA HIS A 173 -11.24 -3.12 -11.53
C HIS A 173 -11.89 -4.48 -11.22
N GLU A 174 -13.18 -4.49 -10.96
CA GLU A 174 -13.92 -5.73 -10.73
C GLU A 174 -13.84 -6.69 -11.92
N ALA A 175 -14.07 -6.20 -13.14
CA ALA A 175 -13.98 -7.01 -14.35
C ALA A 175 -12.56 -7.56 -14.56
N ILE A 176 -11.51 -6.76 -14.27
CA ILE A 176 -10.12 -7.16 -14.32
C ILE A 176 -9.83 -8.29 -13.32
N VAL A 177 -10.21 -8.14 -12.05
CA VAL A 177 -9.96 -9.16 -11.03
C VAL A 177 -10.68 -10.46 -11.36
N LYS A 178 -11.94 -10.37 -11.82
CA LYS A 178 -12.69 -11.54 -12.30
C LYS A 178 -11.94 -12.24 -13.44
N ARG A 179 -11.44 -11.50 -14.43
CA ARG A 179 -10.70 -12.06 -15.56
C ARG A 179 -9.39 -12.72 -15.14
N LEU A 180 -8.65 -12.11 -14.20
CA LEU A 180 -7.44 -12.70 -13.62
C LEU A 180 -7.75 -14.04 -12.94
N LYS A 181 -8.83 -14.12 -12.16
CA LYS A 181 -9.28 -15.37 -11.53
C LYS A 181 -9.59 -16.45 -12.55
N GLU A 182 -10.25 -16.10 -13.65
CA GLU A 182 -10.66 -17.03 -14.68
C GLU A 182 -9.50 -17.57 -15.53
N ARG A 183 -8.54 -16.68 -15.90
CA ARG A 183 -7.51 -17.02 -16.89
C ARG A 183 -6.08 -17.17 -16.35
N CYS A 184 -5.82 -16.71 -15.12
CA CYS A 184 -4.50 -16.78 -14.50
C CYS A 184 -4.53 -17.35 -13.08
N PRO A 185 -5.30 -18.44 -12.77
CA PRO A 185 -5.52 -18.87 -11.39
C PRO A 185 -4.28 -19.44 -10.71
N ILE A 186 -3.23 -19.80 -11.48
CA ILE A 186 -1.99 -20.36 -10.94
C ILE A 186 -1.00 -19.24 -10.60
N TYR A 187 -0.83 -18.28 -11.48
CA TYR A 187 0.22 -17.26 -11.37
C TYR A 187 -0.26 -15.95 -10.74
N CYS A 188 -1.54 -15.58 -10.92
CA CYS A 188 -2.14 -14.51 -10.12
C CYS A 188 -2.53 -15.07 -8.76
N VAL A 189 -1.62 -14.97 -7.79
CA VAL A 189 -1.77 -15.59 -6.46
C VAL A 189 -2.81 -14.88 -5.57
N GLY A 190 -3.20 -13.65 -5.90
CA GLY A 190 -4.21 -12.93 -5.13
C GLY A 190 -4.43 -11.49 -5.59
N THR A 191 -5.28 -10.79 -4.85
CA THR A 191 -5.51 -9.35 -4.99
C THR A 191 -5.34 -8.66 -3.65
N SER A 192 -4.87 -7.42 -3.64
CA SER A 192 -4.83 -6.63 -2.41
C SER A 192 -6.22 -6.21 -1.93
N ASN A 193 -7.20 -6.14 -2.83
CA ASN A 193 -8.56 -5.75 -2.53
C ASN A 193 -9.33 -6.87 -1.81
N VAL A 194 -9.65 -6.64 -0.53
CA VAL A 194 -10.26 -7.66 0.32
C VAL A 194 -11.70 -8.01 -0.12
N TYR A 195 -12.46 -7.03 -0.62
CA TYR A 195 -13.81 -7.28 -1.14
C TYR A 195 -13.79 -8.19 -2.37
N PHE A 196 -12.88 -7.95 -3.31
CA PHE A 196 -12.77 -8.79 -4.49
C PHE A 196 -12.13 -10.14 -4.17
N ALA A 197 -11.22 -10.21 -3.19
CA ALA A 197 -10.70 -11.47 -2.68
C ALA A 197 -11.84 -12.36 -2.15
N MET A 198 -12.74 -11.80 -1.33
CA MET A 198 -13.94 -12.47 -0.86
C MET A 198 -14.84 -12.89 -2.02
N LYS A 199 -15.23 -11.93 -2.87
CA LYS A 199 -16.22 -12.15 -3.93
C LYS A 199 -15.83 -13.19 -4.96
N TYR A 200 -14.53 -13.27 -5.29
CA TYR A 200 -13.99 -14.18 -6.31
C TYR A 200 -13.17 -15.34 -5.74
N ASN A 201 -13.24 -15.55 -4.43
CA ASN A 201 -12.49 -16.61 -3.74
C ASN A 201 -11.01 -16.62 -4.16
N MET A 202 -10.35 -15.46 -4.00
CA MET A 202 -8.93 -15.25 -4.21
C MET A 202 -8.24 -15.02 -2.86
N MET A 203 -6.90 -15.19 -2.82
CA MET A 203 -6.15 -14.87 -1.62
C MET A 203 -6.05 -13.33 -1.45
N PRO A 204 -6.43 -12.77 -0.30
CA PRO A 204 -6.14 -11.38 0.00
C PRO A 204 -4.63 -11.21 0.22
N SER A 205 -4.00 -10.28 -0.51
CA SER A 205 -2.55 -10.09 -0.54
C SER A 205 -2.13 -8.72 0.01
N GLY A 206 -1.07 -8.70 0.79
CA GLY A 206 -0.49 -7.47 1.36
C GLY A 206 -0.12 -7.65 2.82
N THR A 207 0.84 -6.86 3.29
CA THR A 207 1.32 -6.90 4.69
C THR A 207 1.19 -5.54 5.35
N CYS A 208 2.15 -4.64 5.16
CA CYS A 208 2.14 -3.29 5.71
C CYS A 208 2.51 -2.23 4.65
N ALA A 209 2.33 -0.97 4.99
CA ALA A 209 2.78 0.18 4.20
C ALA A 209 3.76 1.05 4.99
N HIS A 210 4.37 2.04 4.32
CA HIS A 210 5.34 2.96 4.90
C HIS A 210 4.83 3.68 6.16
N GLU A 211 3.53 3.94 6.26
CA GLU A 211 2.92 4.61 7.41
C GLU A 211 3.21 3.91 8.73
N TRP A 212 3.32 2.57 8.74
CA TRP A 212 3.65 1.81 9.94
C TRP A 212 5.02 2.17 10.48
N ILE A 213 6.03 2.23 9.60
CA ILE A 213 7.39 2.59 9.97
C ILE A 213 7.49 4.11 10.27
N MET A 214 6.80 4.95 9.49
CA MET A 214 6.72 6.40 9.70
C MET A 214 6.11 6.74 11.06
N PHE A 215 5.04 6.03 11.46
CA PHE A 215 4.42 6.18 12.78
C PHE A 215 5.44 5.88 13.90
N HIS A 216 6.19 4.80 13.79
CA HIS A 216 7.20 4.44 14.78
C HIS A 216 8.33 5.47 14.87
N ALA A 217 8.68 6.11 13.77
CA ALA A 217 9.61 7.24 13.79
C ALA A 217 9.03 8.45 14.52
N GLY A 218 7.76 8.77 14.30
CA GLY A 218 7.08 9.87 14.99
C GLY A 218 7.00 9.70 16.51
N ILE A 219 6.79 8.47 16.97
CA ILE A 219 6.66 8.20 18.42
C ILE A 219 7.97 7.82 19.13
N GLY A 220 9.01 7.41 18.40
CA GLY A 220 10.25 6.85 18.97
C GLY A 220 11.56 7.33 18.34
N GLY A 221 11.49 8.23 17.34
CA GLY A 221 12.66 8.75 16.60
C GLY A 221 13.14 7.83 15.48
N PHE A 222 13.89 8.40 14.54
CA PHE A 222 14.32 7.72 13.32
C PHE A 222 15.26 6.53 13.60
N LYS A 223 16.17 6.69 14.55
CA LYS A 223 17.19 5.69 14.88
C LYS A 223 16.64 4.30 15.17
N THR A 224 15.48 4.23 15.82
CA THR A 224 14.87 2.97 16.25
C THR A 224 13.66 2.53 15.41
N ALA A 225 13.20 3.38 14.49
CA ALA A 225 11.94 3.18 13.77
C ALA A 225 11.83 1.83 13.06
N ASN A 226 12.83 1.44 12.26
CA ASN A 226 12.84 0.16 11.55
C ASN A 226 12.79 -1.02 12.53
N LEU A 227 13.59 -0.96 13.61
CA LEU A 227 13.69 -2.02 14.60
C LEU A 227 12.40 -2.20 15.39
N THR A 228 11.84 -1.09 15.90
CA THR A 228 10.61 -1.13 16.73
C THR A 228 9.40 -1.48 15.89
N ALA A 229 9.26 -0.93 14.69
CA ALA A 229 8.18 -1.25 13.77
C ALA A 229 8.14 -2.76 13.44
N LEU A 230 9.31 -3.36 13.16
CA LEU A 230 9.39 -4.79 12.88
C LEU A 230 9.14 -5.66 14.12
N ASN A 231 9.64 -5.26 15.29
CA ASN A 231 9.40 -5.99 16.54
C ASN A 231 7.91 -6.01 16.92
N ASP A 232 7.22 -4.87 16.78
CA ASP A 232 5.80 -4.77 17.07
C ASP A 232 4.96 -5.52 16.04
N TRP A 233 5.37 -5.52 14.76
CA TRP A 233 4.75 -6.35 13.74
C TRP A 233 4.85 -7.85 14.07
N ILE A 234 6.04 -8.31 14.43
CA ILE A 234 6.28 -9.70 14.85
C ILE A 234 5.49 -10.03 16.13
N LYS A 235 5.39 -9.09 17.07
CA LYS A 235 4.61 -9.27 18.31
C LYS A 235 3.12 -9.50 18.03
N VAL A 236 2.56 -8.77 17.06
CA VAL A 236 1.13 -8.91 16.70
C VAL A 236 0.88 -10.16 15.87
N TYR A 237 1.73 -10.42 14.86
CA TYR A 237 1.45 -11.41 13.83
C TYR A 237 2.17 -12.75 14.01
N GLN A 238 3.09 -12.86 14.96
CA GLN A 238 3.75 -14.12 15.37
C GLN A 238 4.36 -14.94 14.20
N GLY A 239 4.74 -14.27 13.10
CA GLY A 239 5.28 -14.86 11.88
C GLY A 239 4.32 -14.84 10.69
N ASP A 240 3.01 -14.65 10.89
CA ASP A 240 2.11 -14.32 9.79
C ASP A 240 2.46 -12.95 9.19
N LEU A 241 2.08 -12.71 7.93
CA LEU A 241 2.39 -11.48 7.21
C LEU A 241 3.89 -11.15 7.22
N GLY A 242 4.72 -12.17 7.04
CA GLY A 242 6.18 -12.14 7.18
C GLY A 242 6.95 -11.45 6.04
N ILE A 243 6.31 -10.76 5.11
CA ILE A 243 6.97 -9.95 4.08
C ILE A 243 7.14 -8.52 4.59
N SER A 244 8.37 -8.13 4.93
CA SER A 244 8.67 -6.81 5.49
C SER A 244 8.97 -5.78 4.40
N LEU A 245 8.39 -4.57 4.53
CA LEU A 245 8.71 -3.42 3.68
C LEU A 245 10.01 -2.76 4.17
N ILE A 246 10.98 -2.54 3.28
CA ILE A 246 12.37 -2.25 3.68
C ILE A 246 12.87 -0.85 3.31
N ASP A 247 12.14 -0.10 2.49
CA ASP A 247 12.65 1.11 1.86
C ASP A 247 12.07 2.43 2.43
N THR A 248 11.43 2.40 3.60
CA THR A 248 10.86 3.63 4.20
C THR A 248 11.95 4.66 4.53
N TYR A 249 13.03 4.21 5.16
CA TYR A 249 14.22 4.99 5.51
C TYR A 249 15.47 4.41 4.85
N THR A 250 15.36 4.05 3.58
CA THR A 250 16.31 3.37 2.72
C THR A 250 16.54 1.88 3.08
N THR A 251 16.73 1.09 2.05
CA THR A 251 17.07 -0.35 2.20
C THR A 251 18.37 -0.55 2.98
N ALA A 252 19.37 0.30 2.76
CA ALA A 252 20.65 0.21 3.47
C ALA A 252 20.48 0.35 4.99
N SER A 253 19.72 1.37 5.43
CA SER A 253 19.41 1.59 6.85
C SER A 253 18.61 0.43 7.46
N TYR A 254 17.61 -0.09 6.73
CA TYR A 254 16.83 -1.24 7.18
C TYR A 254 17.72 -2.47 7.39
N LEU A 255 18.54 -2.84 6.41
CA LEU A 255 19.42 -4.01 6.48
C LEU A 255 20.51 -3.85 7.56
N HIS A 256 20.94 -2.62 7.85
CA HIS A 256 21.88 -2.34 8.94
C HIS A 256 21.26 -2.66 10.32
N THR A 257 20.00 -2.34 10.53
CA THR A 257 19.29 -2.57 11.82
C THR A 257 18.67 -3.95 11.95
N LEU A 258 18.58 -4.73 10.86
CA LEU A 258 17.97 -6.06 10.84
C LEU A 258 18.72 -7.04 11.71
N THR A 259 18.07 -7.63 12.70
CA THR A 259 18.66 -8.65 13.59
C THR A 259 18.49 -10.06 13.02
N LEU A 260 19.36 -10.98 13.42
CA LEU A 260 19.28 -12.39 13.03
C LEU A 260 17.93 -13.02 13.43
N LYS A 261 17.41 -12.67 14.61
CA LYS A 261 16.09 -13.16 15.07
C LYS A 261 14.98 -12.72 14.11
N GLN A 262 14.95 -11.44 13.75
CA GLN A 262 13.97 -10.90 12.82
C GLN A 262 14.10 -11.54 11.43
N ALA A 263 15.30 -11.60 10.89
CA ALA A 263 15.56 -12.20 9.58
C ALA A 263 15.12 -13.69 9.50
N LYS A 264 15.24 -14.44 10.59
CA LYS A 264 14.74 -15.82 10.66
C LYS A 264 13.22 -15.92 10.66
N LEU A 265 12.52 -14.98 11.33
CA LEU A 265 11.06 -14.98 11.45
C LEU A 265 10.35 -14.46 10.19
N LEU A 266 11.02 -13.64 9.38
CA LEU A 266 10.45 -13.12 8.14
C LEU A 266 10.39 -14.19 7.05
N ASP A 267 9.32 -14.18 6.24
CA ASP A 267 9.22 -14.95 5.00
C ASP A 267 10.00 -14.27 3.85
N GLY A 268 10.19 -12.96 3.95
CA GLY A 268 10.89 -12.21 2.92
C GLY A 268 10.80 -10.70 3.07
N PHE A 269 11.05 -10.01 1.97
CA PHE A 269 11.20 -8.57 1.90
C PHE A 269 10.39 -7.99 0.75
N ARG A 270 9.87 -6.77 0.91
CA ARG A 270 9.22 -6.01 -0.16
C ARG A 270 10.06 -4.81 -0.53
N GLN A 271 10.41 -4.71 -1.81
CA GLN A 271 11.07 -3.58 -2.44
C GLN A 271 10.00 -2.71 -3.13
N ASP A 272 9.93 -1.41 -2.80
CA ASP A 272 8.94 -0.46 -3.37
C ASP A 272 9.63 0.79 -3.98
N SER A 273 10.95 0.85 -3.96
CA SER A 273 11.76 1.90 -4.57
C SER A 273 13.19 1.45 -4.83
N GLY A 274 13.95 2.22 -5.62
CA GLY A 274 15.34 1.93 -5.99
C GLY A 274 15.47 0.87 -7.09
N ASP A 275 16.72 0.56 -7.47
CA ASP A 275 17.05 -0.45 -8.49
C ASP A 275 16.82 -1.87 -7.97
N GLU A 276 15.98 -2.64 -8.64
CA GLU A 276 15.54 -3.96 -8.22
C GLU A 276 16.70 -4.96 -8.14
N PHE A 277 17.66 -4.87 -9.07
CA PHE A 277 18.81 -5.77 -9.13
C PHE A 277 19.80 -5.46 -8.01
N LYS A 278 20.11 -4.18 -7.79
CA LYS A 278 20.99 -3.72 -6.71
C LYS A 278 20.42 -4.13 -5.35
N ILE A 279 19.14 -3.81 -5.09
CA ILE A 279 18.49 -4.09 -3.82
C ILE A 279 18.34 -5.59 -3.59
N GLY A 280 17.96 -6.35 -4.61
CA GLY A 280 17.88 -7.80 -4.49
C GLY A 280 19.22 -8.44 -4.15
N ASN A 281 20.32 -7.96 -4.72
CA ASN A 281 21.67 -8.41 -4.35
C ASN A 281 22.03 -8.02 -2.92
N MET A 282 21.74 -6.78 -2.46
CA MET A 282 21.98 -6.36 -1.07
C MET A 282 21.26 -7.27 -0.07
N ILE A 283 20.01 -7.67 -0.36
CA ILE A 283 19.24 -8.60 0.49
C ILE A 283 19.91 -9.97 0.53
N ILE A 284 20.29 -10.53 -0.63
CA ILE A 284 20.96 -11.83 -0.72
C ILE A 284 22.26 -11.84 0.07
N ASP A 285 23.08 -10.79 -0.07
CA ASP A 285 24.37 -10.69 0.60
C ASP A 285 24.18 -10.55 2.12
N LYS A 286 23.19 -9.77 2.57
CA LYS A 286 22.84 -9.66 4.00
C LYS A 286 22.36 -11.00 4.59
N LEU A 287 21.55 -11.75 3.87
CA LEU A 287 21.10 -13.07 4.32
C LEU A 287 22.29 -14.05 4.44
N ARG A 288 23.23 -14.03 3.49
CA ARG A 288 24.46 -14.84 3.53
C ARG A 288 25.37 -14.45 4.70
N GLU A 289 25.56 -13.14 4.93
CA GLU A 289 26.29 -12.63 6.12
C GLU A 289 25.69 -13.19 7.41
N MET A 290 24.35 -13.25 7.48
CA MET A 290 23.59 -13.80 8.61
C MET A 290 23.54 -15.34 8.63
N ARG A 291 24.15 -16.03 7.68
CA ARG A 291 24.12 -17.50 7.50
C ARG A 291 22.68 -18.03 7.34
N ILE A 292 21.84 -17.29 6.62
CA ILE A 292 20.49 -17.70 6.21
C ILE A 292 20.54 -18.02 4.72
N ASP A 293 19.99 -19.17 4.33
CA ASP A 293 19.86 -19.53 2.91
C ASP A 293 18.88 -18.57 2.21
N PRO A 294 19.33 -17.75 1.24
CA PRO A 294 18.47 -16.83 0.53
C PRO A 294 17.33 -17.52 -0.21
N THR A 295 17.51 -18.78 -0.67
CA THR A 295 16.46 -19.53 -1.40
C THR A 295 15.26 -19.88 -0.52
N SER A 296 15.41 -19.79 0.81
CA SER A 296 14.30 -19.94 1.76
C SER A 296 13.40 -18.71 1.85
N LYS A 297 13.84 -17.55 1.33
CA LYS A 297 13.18 -16.24 1.43
C LYS A 297 12.62 -15.78 0.09
N THR A 298 11.69 -14.82 0.15
CA THR A 298 11.04 -14.22 -1.03
C THR A 298 11.29 -12.73 -1.08
N ILE A 299 11.59 -12.17 -2.26
CA ILE A 299 11.50 -10.72 -2.49
C ILE A 299 10.23 -10.45 -3.28
N VAL A 300 9.39 -9.57 -2.77
CA VAL A 300 8.23 -9.02 -3.48
C VAL A 300 8.63 -7.67 -4.08
N PHE A 301 8.73 -7.60 -5.38
CA PHE A 301 8.99 -6.36 -6.10
C PHE A 301 7.66 -5.63 -6.39
N SER A 302 7.58 -4.33 -6.09
CA SER A 302 6.35 -3.55 -6.28
C SER A 302 6.57 -2.12 -6.80
N ASN A 303 7.78 -1.81 -7.28
CA ASN A 303 8.14 -0.50 -7.79
C ASN A 303 7.76 -0.34 -9.27
N ALA A 304 6.55 0.17 -9.54
CA ALA A 304 6.07 0.54 -10.88
C ALA A 304 6.31 -0.53 -11.99
N LEU A 305 6.09 -1.80 -11.65
CA LEU A 305 6.37 -2.92 -12.55
C LEU A 305 5.35 -3.06 -13.69
N ASN A 306 5.86 -3.50 -14.85
CA ASN A 306 5.13 -4.21 -15.88
C ASN A 306 5.59 -5.67 -15.94
N PHE A 307 4.93 -6.50 -16.76
CA PHE A 307 5.24 -7.93 -16.82
C PHE A 307 6.58 -8.22 -17.49
N GLU A 308 7.00 -7.42 -18.48
CA GLU A 308 8.27 -7.58 -19.19
C GLU A 308 9.45 -7.35 -18.23
N LYS A 309 9.44 -6.24 -17.50
CA LYS A 309 10.46 -5.94 -16.47
C LYS A 309 10.47 -7.00 -15.38
N TYR A 310 9.29 -7.46 -14.96
CA TYR A 310 9.19 -8.51 -13.95
C TYR A 310 9.78 -9.84 -14.45
N ALA A 311 9.61 -10.20 -15.72
CA ALA A 311 10.22 -11.39 -16.32
C ALA A 311 11.76 -11.32 -16.31
N GLU A 312 12.33 -10.13 -16.54
CA GLU A 312 13.78 -9.90 -16.43
C GLU A 312 14.28 -10.12 -15.00
N ILE A 313 13.58 -9.54 -14.01
CA ILE A 313 13.89 -9.70 -12.60
C ILE A 313 13.80 -11.18 -12.20
N ALA A 314 12.73 -11.86 -12.56
CA ALA A 314 12.51 -13.27 -12.24
C ALA A 314 13.62 -14.18 -12.82
N ARG A 315 14.05 -13.90 -14.06
CA ARG A 315 15.15 -14.61 -14.72
C ARG A 315 16.49 -14.37 -14.00
N TYR A 316 16.77 -13.12 -13.62
CA TYR A 316 18.02 -12.75 -12.96
C TYR A 316 18.18 -13.40 -11.59
N PHE A 317 17.11 -13.49 -10.80
CA PHE A 317 17.14 -14.07 -9.46
C PHE A 317 16.85 -15.58 -9.41
N LYS A 318 16.60 -16.22 -10.54
CA LYS A 318 16.27 -17.66 -10.62
C LYS A 318 17.34 -18.49 -9.91
N GLY A 319 16.93 -19.31 -8.95
CA GLY A 319 17.83 -20.18 -8.15
C GLY A 319 18.64 -19.45 -7.08
N ARG A 320 18.52 -18.13 -6.94
CA ARG A 320 19.27 -17.32 -5.95
C ARG A 320 18.38 -16.91 -4.77
N ILE A 321 17.16 -16.53 -5.03
CA ILE A 321 16.12 -16.18 -4.06
C ILE A 321 14.76 -16.32 -4.75
N LYS A 322 13.68 -16.58 -4.00
CA LYS A 322 12.34 -16.59 -4.57
C LYS A 322 11.90 -15.14 -4.87
N VAL A 323 11.16 -14.95 -5.96
CA VAL A 323 10.62 -13.65 -6.33
C VAL A 323 9.13 -13.71 -6.59
N ALA A 324 8.44 -12.65 -6.24
CA ALA A 324 7.04 -12.38 -6.59
C ALA A 324 6.88 -10.90 -6.91
N ALA A 325 5.77 -10.50 -7.51
CA ALA A 325 5.49 -9.10 -7.82
C ALA A 325 4.14 -8.65 -7.28
N GLY A 326 4.08 -7.36 -6.87
CA GLY A 326 2.84 -6.63 -6.68
C GLY A 326 2.65 -5.66 -7.83
N ILE A 327 1.68 -5.88 -8.72
CA ILE A 327 1.47 -5.07 -9.92
C ILE A 327 0.16 -4.29 -9.80
N GLY A 328 0.24 -2.96 -9.83
CA GLY A 328 -0.91 -2.06 -9.62
C GLY A 328 -1.42 -1.46 -10.93
N THR A 329 -1.06 -0.21 -11.23
CA THR A 329 -1.59 0.58 -12.35
C THR A 329 -1.36 -0.04 -13.72
N ASN A 330 -0.31 -0.83 -13.90
CA ASN A 330 -0.10 -1.57 -15.15
C ASN A 330 -1.23 -2.57 -15.45
N ILE A 331 -1.91 -3.08 -14.39
CA ILE A 331 -3.08 -3.97 -14.54
C ILE A 331 -4.37 -3.15 -14.60
N THR A 332 -4.61 -2.24 -13.65
CA THR A 332 -5.93 -1.62 -13.45
C THR A 332 -6.14 -0.29 -14.18
N CYS A 333 -5.09 0.28 -14.75
CA CYS A 333 -5.13 1.59 -15.42
C CYS A 333 -4.58 1.57 -16.85
N ASP A 334 -4.31 0.41 -17.44
CA ASP A 334 -3.97 0.31 -18.85
C ASP A 334 -5.26 0.19 -19.67
N LEU A 335 -5.80 1.35 -20.04
CA LEU A 335 -7.09 1.46 -20.74
C LEU A 335 -6.94 1.39 -22.26
N GLY A 336 -5.70 1.38 -22.78
CA GLY A 336 -5.42 1.50 -24.22
C GLY A 336 -5.94 2.81 -24.83
N VAL A 337 -6.15 3.84 -24.03
CA VAL A 337 -6.56 5.19 -24.46
C VAL A 337 -5.30 6.02 -24.67
N GLU A 338 -5.15 6.57 -25.88
CA GLU A 338 -4.00 7.42 -26.20
C GLU A 338 -3.95 8.65 -25.30
N GLY A 339 -2.76 8.96 -24.77
CA GLY A 339 -2.54 10.09 -23.85
C GLY A 339 -3.09 9.92 -22.43
N TYR A 340 -3.83 8.84 -22.14
CA TYR A 340 -4.30 8.59 -20.78
C TYR A 340 -3.13 8.29 -19.82
N LYS A 341 -3.15 8.99 -18.68
CA LYS A 341 -2.22 8.72 -17.59
C LYS A 341 -3.03 8.45 -16.31
N PRO A 342 -2.71 7.39 -15.57
CA PRO A 342 -3.31 7.15 -14.26
C PRO A 342 -3.11 8.36 -13.34
N ALA A 343 -4.07 8.60 -12.46
CA ALA A 343 -3.92 9.62 -11.42
C ALA A 343 -2.62 9.38 -10.62
N ASN A 344 -1.79 10.42 -10.50
CA ASN A 344 -0.54 10.34 -9.73
C ASN A 344 -0.73 10.89 -8.32
N ILE A 345 -1.69 10.31 -7.62
CA ILE A 345 -2.16 10.74 -6.32
C ILE A 345 -1.69 9.79 -5.21
N VAL A 346 -1.44 10.36 -4.04
CA VAL A 346 -1.12 9.63 -2.82
C VAL A 346 -1.80 10.29 -1.62
N MET A 347 -2.04 9.53 -0.57
CA MET A 347 -2.44 10.04 0.73
C MET A 347 -1.53 9.43 1.77
N LYS A 348 -0.90 10.24 2.62
CA LYS A 348 0.15 9.79 3.52
C LYS A 348 -0.04 10.34 4.92
N LEU A 349 0.38 9.55 5.90
CA LEU A 349 0.55 10.03 7.26
C LEU A 349 1.52 11.23 7.24
N SER A 350 1.06 12.39 7.68
CA SER A 350 1.84 13.63 7.72
C SER A 350 2.34 13.96 9.13
N LYS A 351 1.53 13.63 10.13
CA LYS A 351 1.87 13.77 11.54
C LYS A 351 1.11 12.75 12.39
N CYS A 352 1.69 12.38 13.52
CA CYS A 352 1.06 11.49 14.49
C CYS A 352 1.40 11.91 15.92
N ARG A 353 0.70 11.32 16.89
CA ARG A 353 1.03 11.39 18.32
C ARG A 353 0.66 10.10 19.00
N TYR A 354 1.39 9.76 20.06
CA TYR A 354 1.18 8.52 20.79
C TYR A 354 -0.16 8.53 21.57
N SER A 355 -0.54 9.69 22.14
CA SER A 355 -1.82 9.88 22.81
C SER A 355 -2.33 11.33 22.61
N PRO A 356 -3.62 11.61 22.92
CA PRO A 356 -4.16 12.98 22.88
C PRO A 356 -3.45 14.01 23.75
N ARG A 357 -2.64 13.54 24.71
CA ARG A 357 -1.89 14.41 25.64
C ARG A 357 -0.50 14.78 25.12
N ASP A 358 -0.02 14.08 24.07
CA ASP A 358 1.29 14.29 23.48
C ASP A 358 1.24 15.35 22.38
N PHE A 359 2.41 15.92 22.06
CA PHE A 359 2.55 16.81 20.92
C PHE A 359 2.41 16.05 19.61
N TRP A 360 2.02 16.76 18.56
CA TRP A 360 2.02 16.23 17.21
C TRP A 360 3.44 16.22 16.66
N GLU A 361 3.88 15.05 16.21
CA GLU A 361 5.17 14.86 15.56
C GLU A 361 4.96 14.70 14.05
N TYR A 362 5.64 15.50 13.27
CA TYR A 362 5.68 15.35 11.82
C TYR A 362 6.49 14.13 11.43
N VAL A 363 6.05 13.44 10.40
CA VAL A 363 6.72 12.24 9.90
C VAL A 363 7.12 12.42 8.44
N ILE A 364 8.17 11.69 8.04
CA ILE A 364 8.72 11.74 6.68
C ILE A 364 8.89 10.33 6.13
N LYS A 365 8.91 10.24 4.80
CA LYS A 365 9.37 9.07 4.06
C LYS A 365 10.60 9.47 3.23
N ILE A 366 11.69 8.70 3.31
CA ILE A 366 12.92 8.97 2.55
C ILE A 366 12.92 8.14 1.25
N SER A 367 12.79 6.80 1.32
CA SER A 367 12.84 5.95 0.12
C SER A 367 14.23 5.82 -0.50
N ASP A 368 14.45 4.78 -1.32
CA ASP A 368 15.70 4.64 -2.09
C ASP A 368 15.69 5.47 -3.38
N ASP A 369 14.55 6.04 -3.79
CA ASP A 369 14.41 6.94 -4.93
C ASP A 369 14.31 8.40 -4.46
N LEU A 370 15.25 9.25 -4.87
CA LEU A 370 15.27 10.68 -4.50
C LEU A 370 13.96 11.43 -4.83
N GLY A 371 13.27 11.06 -5.89
CA GLY A 371 11.99 11.68 -6.28
C GLY A 371 10.78 11.24 -5.46
N LYS A 372 10.92 10.30 -4.53
CA LYS A 372 9.84 9.79 -3.68
C LYS A 372 9.88 10.29 -2.24
N HIS A 373 10.76 11.22 -1.93
CA HIS A 373 10.83 11.86 -0.60
C HIS A 373 9.54 12.60 -0.28
N MET A 374 9.11 12.54 0.99
CA MET A 374 7.90 13.23 1.47
C MET A 374 8.08 13.72 2.90
N GLY A 375 7.62 14.95 3.17
CA GLY A 375 7.62 15.59 4.48
C GLY A 375 8.50 16.84 4.56
N HIS A 376 8.72 17.33 5.77
CA HIS A 376 9.47 18.56 6.02
C HIS A 376 10.98 18.36 5.78
N LYS A 377 11.61 19.28 5.05
CA LYS A 377 13.04 19.20 4.67
C LYS A 377 13.98 19.07 5.87
N ASP A 378 13.73 19.83 6.93
CA ASP A 378 14.58 19.83 8.13
C ASP A 378 14.67 18.44 8.80
N LEU A 379 13.59 17.66 8.71
CA LEU A 379 13.56 16.29 9.25
C LEU A 379 14.43 15.33 8.43
N PHE A 380 14.67 15.60 7.14
CA PHE A 380 15.56 14.75 6.34
C PHE A 380 17.02 14.81 6.83
N GLU A 381 17.50 15.98 7.21
CA GLU A 381 18.86 16.13 7.73
C GLU A 381 19.03 15.40 9.07
N ILE A 382 18.02 15.51 9.95
CA ILE A 382 17.99 14.82 11.22
C ILE A 382 17.99 13.30 10.99
N ALA A 383 17.09 12.81 10.13
CA ALA A 383 16.99 11.38 9.82
C ALA A 383 18.27 10.84 9.18
N ALA A 384 18.87 11.57 8.23
CA ALA A 384 20.13 11.17 7.59
C ALA A 384 21.28 11.02 8.59
N LYS A 385 21.33 11.90 9.60
CA LYS A 385 22.32 11.85 10.67
C LYS A 385 22.07 10.67 11.62
N GLU A 386 20.82 10.51 12.09
CA GLU A 386 20.45 9.45 13.04
C GLU A 386 20.55 8.04 12.43
N LEU A 387 20.30 7.92 11.12
CA LEU A 387 20.35 6.68 10.35
C LEU A 387 21.71 6.39 9.70
N HIS A 388 22.73 7.23 9.99
CA HIS A 388 24.11 7.06 9.50
C HIS A 388 24.24 6.93 7.98
N PHE A 389 23.48 7.71 7.20
CA PHE A 389 23.46 7.61 5.74
C PHE A 389 24.85 7.77 5.10
N LYS A 390 25.67 8.70 5.58
CA LYS A 390 27.06 8.90 5.13
C LYS A 390 27.90 7.61 5.25
N GLU A 391 27.75 6.90 6.36
CA GLU A 391 28.50 5.66 6.66
C GLU A 391 27.97 4.48 5.84
N LEU A 392 26.69 4.51 5.46
CA LEU A 392 26.02 3.48 4.66
C LEU A 392 26.12 3.73 3.15
N GLY A 393 26.71 4.85 2.73
CA GLY A 393 26.86 5.19 1.31
C GLY A 393 25.55 5.59 0.61
N VAL A 394 24.63 6.22 1.37
CA VAL A 394 23.30 6.67 0.90
C VAL A 394 23.31 8.17 0.62
#